data_411c8fe19c4750909033a5a74481ab67
#
_entry.id   411c8fe19c4750909033a5a74481ab67
#
_cell.length_a   1.000
_cell.length_b   1.000
_cell.length_c   1.000
_cell.angle_alpha   90.00
_cell.angle_beta   90.00
_cell.angle_gamma   90.00
#
_symmetry.space_group_name_H-M   'P 1'
#
loop_
_entity.id
_entity.type
_entity.pdbx_description
1 polymer ?
#
loop_
_entity_poly.entity_id
_entity_poly.type
_entity_poly.pdbx_seq_one_letter_code
_entity_poly.pdbx_strand_id
1 'polypeptide(L)'
;MASKAAQASQAYKVSEVAEVAANNPGGEGRFFELDILRGLASYLVVIFHYKHFLYSDTLGFDYAHLPFLGLLEPVYVYGQFFVELFFSISGYVFFWLYAKALAERKMGVKSFFIARFSRLYPLFFATFIAVALIQWVFHAIYGYSYIYQHNTAGNFALNLFMVHQWIPHAEMTFNGPSWSISVEVFLYAVFFGLSYVKLNTPIMVVAMIVLGLLFKYLEADQASDFARGVPSFFFGGLAFYAVQGLRGLKNPKWLKIVDTTLKWILPLLWLLTYVRTQPQWWMPITGAGRPGQTLPYVQMSHGWDTTEGFVYGLIPLTILALGLRQDRWRTPLLSKERLHSVSWIGDISYSLYLLHFPLQIAVMIWLAHWPYEQRVAVLGSPWFFLGFMTVATVLARWSYTYFEMPARKTLKTFLTKRLTLHPKAA
;
A
#
# COMPACT_ATOMS: atom_id res chain seq x y z
N MET A 1 -23.16 19.33 31.63
CA MET A 1 -22.57 19.91 30.39
C MET A 1 -21.05 19.93 30.41
N ALA A 2 -20.39 20.27 31.50
CA ALA A 2 -18.91 20.30 31.60
C ALA A 2 -18.19 18.95 31.28
N SER A 3 -18.77 17.80 31.68
CA SER A 3 -18.20 16.47 31.43
C SER A 3 -18.17 16.11 29.94
N LYS A 4 -19.18 16.48 29.14
CA LYS A 4 -19.21 16.20 27.68
C LYS A 4 -18.23 17.09 26.90
N ALA A 5 -18.04 18.35 27.35
CA ALA A 5 -17.04 19.24 26.74
C ALA A 5 -15.61 18.78 27.06
N ALA A 6 -15.35 18.27 28.25
CA ALA A 6 -14.07 17.69 28.65
C ALA A 6 -13.76 16.40 27.86
N GLN A 7 -14.77 15.53 27.67
CA GLN A 7 -14.63 14.32 26.84
C GLN A 7 -14.40 14.63 25.35
N ALA A 8 -15.10 15.66 24.81
CA ALA A 8 -14.87 16.12 23.43
C ALA A 8 -13.49 16.76 23.27
N SER A 9 -13.01 17.52 24.25
CA SER A 9 -11.65 18.08 24.25
C SER A 9 -10.59 16.99 24.37
N GLN A 10 -10.84 15.96 25.17
CA GLN A 10 -9.91 14.83 25.32
C GLN A 10 -9.90 13.91 24.10
N ALA A 11 -11.06 13.66 23.45
CA ALA A 11 -11.15 12.95 22.18
C ALA A 11 -10.47 13.73 21.04
N TYR A 12 -10.59 15.06 21.03
CA TYR A 12 -9.87 15.94 20.11
C TYR A 12 -8.36 15.84 20.32
N LYS A 13 -7.88 15.90 21.58
CA LYS A 13 -6.46 15.74 21.92
C LYS A 13 -5.92 14.36 21.53
N VAL A 14 -6.68 13.28 21.69
CA VAL A 14 -6.25 11.92 21.28
C VAL A 14 -6.19 11.79 19.76
N SER A 15 -7.14 12.40 19.03
CA SER A 15 -7.07 12.47 17.55
C SER A 15 -5.91 13.33 17.09
N GLU A 16 -5.62 14.41 17.80
CA GLU A 16 -4.50 15.31 17.53
C GLU A 16 -3.15 14.63 17.84
N VAL A 17 -3.03 13.88 18.93
CA VAL A 17 -1.82 13.10 19.26
C VAL A 17 -1.58 11.98 18.26
N ALA A 18 -2.61 11.25 17.85
CA ALA A 18 -2.49 10.21 16.82
C ALA A 18 -2.14 10.82 15.44
N GLU A 19 -2.59 12.03 15.17
CA GLU A 19 -2.31 12.74 13.92
C GLU A 19 -0.98 13.50 13.97
N VAL A 20 -0.60 14.02 15.12
CA VAL A 20 0.72 14.60 15.38
C VAL A 20 1.78 13.52 15.28
N ALA A 21 1.53 12.32 15.80
CA ALA A 21 2.42 11.17 15.62
C ALA A 21 2.56 10.74 14.14
N ALA A 22 1.48 10.88 13.36
CA ALA A 22 1.48 10.50 11.94
C ALA A 22 2.00 11.59 10.99
N ASN A 23 2.03 12.87 11.41
CA ASN A 23 2.28 14.01 10.52
C ASN A 23 3.26 15.06 11.08
N ASN A 24 3.86 14.85 12.23
CA ASN A 24 4.83 15.81 12.77
C ASN A 24 6.23 15.53 12.22
N PRO A 25 6.79 16.37 11.35
CA PRO A 25 8.09 16.13 10.72
C PRO A 25 9.28 15.97 11.66
N GLY A 26 9.12 16.17 12.95
CA GLY A 26 10.13 16.00 13.98
C GLY A 26 9.58 15.53 15.32
N GLY A 27 8.29 15.09 15.38
CA GLY A 27 7.58 14.81 16.63
C GLY A 27 7.92 13.47 17.27
N GLU A 28 7.83 13.44 18.58
CA GLU A 28 7.80 12.21 19.36
C GLU A 28 6.64 11.34 18.87
N GLY A 29 6.93 10.06 18.51
CA GLY A 29 5.93 9.09 18.07
C GLY A 29 5.84 8.83 16.57
N ARG A 30 6.65 9.47 15.70
CA ARG A 30 6.76 9.09 14.28
C ARG A 30 7.67 7.89 14.11
N PHE A 31 7.24 6.93 13.27
CA PHE A 31 7.99 5.70 12.99
C PHE A 31 8.62 5.79 11.59
N PHE A 32 9.79 6.42 11.52
CA PHE A 32 10.49 6.73 10.26
C PHE A 32 10.78 5.49 9.41
N GLU A 33 11.13 4.37 10.04
CA GLU A 33 11.46 3.12 9.34
C GLU A 33 10.25 2.59 8.57
N LEU A 34 9.05 2.63 9.16
CA LEU A 34 7.81 2.24 8.46
C LEU A 34 7.44 3.24 7.36
N ASP A 35 7.69 4.53 7.57
CA ASP A 35 7.47 5.54 6.55
C ASP A 35 8.40 5.32 5.35
N ILE A 36 9.69 5.04 5.59
CA ILE A 36 10.65 4.74 4.53
C ILE A 36 10.25 3.45 3.80
N LEU A 37 9.88 2.40 4.54
CA LEU A 37 9.45 1.14 3.95
C LEU A 37 8.21 1.33 3.06
N ARG A 38 7.25 2.14 3.51
CA ARG A 38 6.08 2.52 2.71
C ARG A 38 6.47 3.30 1.45
N GLY A 39 7.41 4.23 1.57
CA GLY A 39 7.97 4.97 0.43
C GLY A 39 8.60 4.04 -0.60
N LEU A 40 9.48 3.13 -0.17
CA LEU A 40 10.11 2.14 -1.04
C LEU A 40 9.07 1.26 -1.73
N ALA A 41 8.07 0.76 -0.98
CA ALA A 41 6.99 -0.04 -1.55
C ALA A 41 6.24 0.71 -2.66
N SER A 42 6.00 2.03 -2.52
CA SER A 42 5.34 2.81 -3.57
C SER A 42 6.17 2.88 -4.85
N TYR A 43 7.48 3.04 -4.75
CA TYR A 43 8.38 2.98 -5.93
C TYR A 43 8.35 1.61 -6.60
N LEU A 44 8.38 0.51 -5.82
CA LEU A 44 8.34 -0.84 -6.35
C LEU A 44 7.02 -1.14 -7.07
N VAL A 45 5.89 -0.61 -6.58
CA VAL A 45 4.60 -0.69 -7.28
C VAL A 45 4.60 0.13 -8.57
N VAL A 46 5.21 1.31 -8.60
CA VAL A 46 5.34 2.10 -9.84
C VAL A 46 6.19 1.36 -10.88
N ILE A 47 7.30 0.74 -10.45
CA ILE A 47 8.14 -0.10 -11.32
C ILE A 47 7.34 -1.30 -11.85
N PHE A 48 6.56 -1.97 -11.01
CA PHE A 48 5.67 -3.06 -11.44
C PHE A 48 4.70 -2.62 -12.54
N HIS A 49 4.07 -1.45 -12.40
CA HIS A 49 3.14 -0.92 -13.39
C HIS A 49 3.82 -0.35 -14.64
N TYR A 50 5.14 -0.18 -14.64
CA TYR A 50 5.87 0.30 -15.82
C TYR A 50 5.68 -0.60 -17.05
N LYS A 51 5.44 -1.91 -16.85
CA LYS A 51 5.12 -2.87 -17.93
C LYS A 51 3.88 -2.48 -18.74
N HIS A 52 2.98 -1.64 -18.22
CA HIS A 52 1.83 -1.14 -18.96
C HIS A 52 2.24 -0.36 -20.22
N PHE A 53 3.41 0.27 -20.22
CA PHE A 53 3.94 0.96 -21.39
C PHE A 53 4.22 0.01 -22.57
N LEU A 54 4.59 -1.23 -22.27
CA LEU A 54 4.94 -2.28 -23.24
C LEU A 54 3.83 -3.34 -23.37
N TYR A 55 2.59 -2.93 -23.10
CA TYR A 55 1.41 -3.76 -23.34
C TYR A 55 0.90 -3.60 -24.78
N SER A 56 0.51 -4.71 -25.40
CA SER A 56 -0.24 -4.73 -26.64
C SER A 56 -1.33 -5.82 -26.58
N ASP A 57 -2.48 -5.57 -27.25
CA ASP A 57 -3.60 -6.51 -27.26
C ASP A 57 -3.23 -7.85 -27.94
N THR A 58 -2.24 -7.85 -28.83
CA THR A 58 -1.80 -9.06 -29.57
C THR A 58 -0.74 -9.87 -28.84
N LEU A 59 0.15 -9.22 -28.08
CA LEU A 59 1.31 -9.86 -27.43
C LEU A 59 1.21 -9.90 -25.91
N GLY A 60 0.24 -9.18 -25.32
CA GLY A 60 0.19 -8.96 -23.87
C GLY A 60 1.31 -8.04 -23.39
N PHE A 61 1.86 -8.32 -22.22
CA PHE A 61 2.98 -7.56 -21.64
C PHE A 61 4.32 -8.05 -22.22
N ASP A 62 5.06 -7.16 -22.87
CA ASP A 62 6.41 -7.44 -23.37
C ASP A 62 7.44 -7.23 -22.24
N TYR A 63 7.76 -8.31 -21.56
CA TYR A 63 8.76 -8.28 -20.48
C TYR A 63 10.19 -8.19 -21.03
N ALA A 64 10.45 -8.70 -22.24
CA ALA A 64 11.81 -8.82 -22.78
C ALA A 64 12.48 -7.45 -23.00
N HIS A 65 11.69 -6.43 -23.27
CA HIS A 65 12.19 -5.07 -23.53
C HIS A 65 12.07 -4.12 -22.33
N LEU A 66 11.72 -4.63 -21.14
CA LEU A 66 11.65 -3.78 -19.95
C LEU A 66 13.03 -3.30 -19.51
N PRO A 67 13.17 -2.01 -19.12
CA PRO A 67 14.43 -1.43 -18.68
C PRO A 67 14.99 -2.17 -17.46
N PHE A 68 16.31 -2.38 -17.41
CA PHE A 68 16.99 -3.05 -16.29
C PHE A 68 16.43 -4.43 -15.95
N LEU A 69 15.89 -5.17 -16.93
CA LEU A 69 15.22 -6.45 -16.69
C LEU A 69 16.04 -7.40 -15.80
N GLY A 70 17.34 -7.57 -16.07
CA GLY A 70 18.19 -8.47 -15.31
C GLY A 70 18.27 -8.18 -13.80
N LEU A 71 17.95 -6.95 -13.38
CA LEU A 71 17.90 -6.55 -11.99
C LEU A 71 16.47 -6.47 -11.45
N LEU A 72 15.55 -5.92 -12.25
CA LEU A 72 14.21 -5.56 -11.82
C LEU A 72 13.13 -6.61 -12.16
N GLU A 73 13.50 -7.72 -12.79
CA GLU A 73 12.56 -8.80 -13.15
C GLU A 73 11.66 -9.22 -11.97
N PRO A 74 12.17 -9.46 -10.74
CA PRO A 74 11.31 -9.79 -9.61
C PRO A 74 10.28 -8.70 -9.28
N VAL A 75 10.63 -7.45 -9.51
CA VAL A 75 9.72 -6.32 -9.28
C VAL A 75 8.67 -6.24 -10.39
N TYR A 76 9.04 -6.44 -11.66
CA TYR A 76 8.10 -6.45 -12.77
C TYR A 76 7.08 -7.58 -12.69
N VAL A 77 7.49 -8.73 -12.14
CA VAL A 77 6.62 -9.91 -12.02
C VAL A 77 5.82 -9.88 -10.72
N TYR A 78 6.47 -9.61 -9.59
CA TYR A 78 5.89 -9.78 -8.24
C TYR A 78 5.59 -8.46 -7.51
N GLY A 79 5.87 -7.31 -8.12
CA GLY A 79 5.74 -6.01 -7.48
C GLY A 79 4.32 -5.66 -7.03
N GLN A 80 3.29 -6.33 -7.56
CA GLN A 80 1.92 -6.21 -7.07
C GLN A 80 1.77 -6.56 -5.58
N PHE A 81 2.62 -7.45 -5.05
CA PHE A 81 2.56 -7.88 -3.65
C PHE A 81 3.13 -6.86 -2.66
N PHE A 82 3.70 -5.76 -3.12
CA PHE A 82 4.01 -4.63 -2.25
C PHE A 82 2.76 -3.86 -1.79
N VAL A 83 1.61 -4.13 -2.38
CA VAL A 83 0.32 -3.62 -1.88
C VAL A 83 -0.04 -4.30 -0.56
N GLU A 84 0.23 -5.60 -0.41
CA GLU A 84 0.06 -6.32 0.86
C GLU A 84 0.97 -5.77 1.96
N LEU A 85 2.14 -5.25 1.60
CA LEU A 85 2.98 -4.52 2.55
C LEU A 85 2.30 -3.23 3.04
N PHE A 86 1.61 -2.48 2.16
CA PHE A 86 0.83 -1.32 2.59
C PHE A 86 -0.28 -1.71 3.56
N PHE A 87 -1.03 -2.79 3.28
CA PHE A 87 -2.06 -3.28 4.20
C PHE A 87 -1.48 -3.69 5.54
N SER A 88 -0.33 -4.39 5.54
CA SER A 88 0.32 -4.83 6.78
C SER A 88 0.87 -3.65 7.59
N ILE A 89 1.47 -2.65 6.97
CA ILE A 89 1.89 -1.41 7.63
C ILE A 89 0.66 -0.67 8.19
N SER A 90 -0.42 -0.55 7.41
CA SER A 90 -1.67 0.04 7.88
C SER A 90 -2.20 -0.70 9.10
N GLY A 91 -2.26 -2.02 9.07
CA GLY A 91 -2.67 -2.84 10.21
C GLY A 91 -1.86 -2.56 11.46
N TYR A 92 -0.52 -2.64 11.37
CA TYR A 92 0.36 -2.33 12.50
C TYR A 92 0.09 -0.94 13.09
N VAL A 93 0.05 0.09 12.24
CA VAL A 93 -0.17 1.49 12.64
C VAL A 93 -1.56 1.70 13.25
N PHE A 94 -2.59 1.02 12.73
CA PHE A 94 -3.94 1.14 13.25
C PHE A 94 -4.07 0.51 14.65
N PHE A 95 -3.53 -0.67 14.86
CA PHE A 95 -3.50 -1.30 16.18
C PHE A 95 -2.67 -0.48 17.16
N TRP A 96 -1.54 0.07 16.72
CA TRP A 96 -0.69 0.92 17.56
C TRP A 96 -1.38 2.22 17.99
N LEU A 97 -1.98 2.95 17.05
CA LEU A 97 -2.48 4.30 17.32
C LEU A 97 -3.94 4.35 17.78
N TYR A 98 -4.78 3.44 17.29
CA TYR A 98 -6.24 3.59 17.44
C TYR A 98 -6.91 2.50 18.26
N ALA A 99 -6.39 1.28 18.32
CA ALA A 99 -7.09 0.15 18.93
C ALA A 99 -7.51 0.44 20.38
N LYS A 100 -6.59 0.92 21.20
CA LYS A 100 -6.87 1.27 22.60
C LYS A 100 -7.84 2.45 22.74
N ALA A 101 -7.63 3.52 21.96
CA ALA A 101 -8.47 4.71 22.02
C ALA A 101 -9.93 4.43 21.63
N LEU A 102 -10.16 3.55 20.65
CA LEU A 102 -11.48 3.11 20.24
C LEU A 102 -12.14 2.19 21.29
N ALA A 103 -11.41 1.21 21.80
CA ALA A 103 -11.92 0.28 22.82
C ALA A 103 -12.30 1.01 24.12
N GLU A 104 -11.55 2.04 24.50
CA GLU A 104 -11.81 2.90 25.66
C GLU A 104 -12.82 4.02 25.37
N ARG A 105 -13.42 4.08 24.18
CA ARG A 105 -14.36 5.13 23.74
C ARG A 105 -13.78 6.55 23.82
N LYS A 106 -12.45 6.70 23.80
CA LYS A 106 -11.75 7.99 23.76
C LYS A 106 -11.81 8.65 22.39
N MET A 107 -12.02 7.86 21.34
CA MET A 107 -12.25 8.31 19.98
C MET A 107 -13.62 7.83 19.49
N GLY A 108 -14.44 8.76 19.00
CA GLY A 108 -15.77 8.46 18.47
C GLY A 108 -15.74 8.12 16.97
N VAL A 109 -16.83 7.51 16.49
CA VAL A 109 -17.04 7.15 15.06
C VAL A 109 -16.72 8.31 14.14
N LYS A 110 -17.35 9.48 14.39
CA LYS A 110 -17.18 10.66 13.54
C LYS A 110 -15.72 11.10 13.42
N SER A 111 -15.01 11.22 14.55
CA SER A 111 -13.61 11.65 14.57
C SER A 111 -12.70 10.68 13.82
N PHE A 112 -12.93 9.37 13.97
CA PHE A 112 -12.16 8.36 13.27
C PHE A 112 -12.36 8.43 11.74
N PHE A 113 -13.63 8.42 11.29
CA PHE A 113 -13.91 8.44 9.85
C PHE A 113 -13.56 9.78 9.20
N ILE A 114 -13.75 10.92 9.87
CA ILE A 114 -13.29 12.23 9.36
C ILE A 114 -11.78 12.22 9.14
N ALA A 115 -11.01 11.70 10.12
CA ALA A 115 -9.54 11.66 9.99
C ALA A 115 -9.08 10.77 8.83
N ARG A 116 -9.76 9.64 8.55
CA ARG A 116 -9.42 8.73 7.44
C ARG A 116 -9.92 9.25 6.10
N PHE A 117 -11.17 9.68 6.03
CA PHE A 117 -11.76 10.22 4.82
C PHE A 117 -11.02 11.46 4.32
N SER A 118 -10.73 12.41 5.22
CA SER A 118 -9.97 13.62 4.83
C SER A 118 -8.55 13.31 4.36
N ARG A 119 -7.97 12.19 4.78
CA ARG A 119 -6.64 11.76 4.33
C ARG A 119 -6.65 11.16 2.92
N LEU A 120 -7.65 10.32 2.61
CA LEU A 120 -7.66 9.56 1.35
C LEU A 120 -8.40 10.29 0.24
N TYR A 121 -9.60 10.82 0.54
CA TYR A 121 -10.55 11.25 -0.46
C TYR A 121 -10.08 12.39 -1.38
N PRO A 122 -9.43 13.46 -0.91
CA PRO A 122 -9.11 14.59 -1.79
C PRO A 122 -8.24 14.21 -2.98
N LEU A 123 -7.14 13.51 -2.75
CA LEU A 123 -6.24 13.11 -3.82
C LEU A 123 -6.80 11.95 -4.64
N PHE A 124 -7.45 10.97 -4.00
CA PHE A 124 -8.16 9.90 -4.70
C PHE A 124 -9.17 10.49 -5.69
N PHE A 125 -10.05 11.39 -5.24
CA PHE A 125 -11.05 12.02 -6.10
C PHE A 125 -10.44 12.80 -7.25
N ALA A 126 -9.41 13.61 -6.98
CA ALA A 126 -8.74 14.40 -8.01
C ALA A 126 -8.09 13.50 -9.08
N THR A 127 -7.39 12.43 -8.68
CA THR A 127 -6.75 11.49 -9.62
C THR A 127 -7.79 10.62 -10.33
N PHE A 128 -8.88 10.23 -9.67
CA PHE A 128 -9.98 9.52 -10.29
C PHE A 128 -10.62 10.35 -11.42
N ILE A 129 -10.97 11.60 -11.15
CA ILE A 129 -11.54 12.50 -12.18
C ILE A 129 -10.52 12.76 -13.29
N ALA A 130 -9.24 13.00 -12.95
CA ALA A 130 -8.20 13.18 -13.95
C ALA A 130 -8.10 11.95 -14.88
N VAL A 131 -8.09 10.73 -14.33
CA VAL A 131 -8.05 9.52 -15.14
C VAL A 131 -9.32 9.34 -15.96
N ALA A 132 -10.51 9.62 -15.41
CA ALA A 132 -11.74 9.53 -16.17
C ALA A 132 -11.72 10.45 -17.42
N LEU A 133 -11.22 11.67 -17.25
CA LEU A 133 -11.08 12.64 -18.35
C LEU A 133 -10.00 12.21 -19.36
N ILE A 134 -8.84 11.80 -18.89
CA ILE A 134 -7.72 11.38 -19.74
C ILE A 134 -8.08 10.09 -20.50
N GLN A 135 -8.75 9.13 -19.86
CA GLN A 135 -9.26 7.90 -20.51
C GLN A 135 -10.32 8.22 -21.56
N TRP A 136 -11.20 9.19 -21.28
CA TRP A 136 -12.16 9.65 -22.29
C TRP A 136 -11.46 10.24 -23.52
N VAL A 137 -10.44 11.08 -23.33
CA VAL A 137 -9.63 11.63 -24.43
C VAL A 137 -8.89 10.51 -25.17
N PHE A 138 -8.27 9.57 -24.44
CA PHE A 138 -7.57 8.44 -25.04
C PHE A 138 -8.52 7.59 -25.89
N HIS A 139 -9.71 7.28 -25.35
CA HIS A 139 -10.75 6.54 -26.07
C HIS A 139 -11.25 7.29 -27.34
N ALA A 140 -11.42 8.60 -27.25
CA ALA A 140 -11.83 9.42 -28.40
C ALA A 140 -10.79 9.41 -29.53
N ILE A 141 -9.50 9.28 -29.22
CA ILE A 141 -8.41 9.24 -30.20
C ILE A 141 -8.21 7.83 -30.78
N TYR A 142 -8.25 6.80 -29.92
CA TYR A 142 -7.81 5.44 -30.28
C TYR A 142 -8.95 4.42 -30.38
N GLY A 143 -10.15 4.74 -29.92
CA GLY A 143 -11.33 3.85 -29.94
C GLY A 143 -11.38 2.81 -28.81
N TYR A 144 -10.41 2.81 -27.88
CA TYR A 144 -10.36 1.92 -26.70
C TYR A 144 -9.76 2.65 -25.49
N SER A 145 -9.93 2.11 -24.30
CA SER A 145 -9.32 2.66 -23.08
C SER A 145 -7.94 2.06 -22.83
N TYR A 146 -7.02 2.85 -22.26
CA TYR A 146 -5.68 2.35 -21.95
C TYR A 146 -5.72 1.40 -20.75
N ILE A 147 -5.26 0.16 -20.93
CA ILE A 147 -5.15 -0.95 -19.95
C ILE A 147 -6.51 -1.39 -19.40
N TYR A 148 -7.26 -0.51 -18.74
CA TYR A 148 -8.50 -0.88 -18.06
C TYR A 148 -9.71 -0.50 -18.91
N GLN A 149 -10.46 -1.52 -19.39
CA GLN A 149 -11.51 -1.34 -20.38
C GLN A 149 -12.90 -1.03 -19.78
N HIS A 150 -13.16 -1.42 -18.53
CA HIS A 150 -14.51 -1.42 -17.93
C HIS A 150 -14.90 -0.07 -17.28
N ASN A 151 -14.67 1.04 -17.98
CA ASN A 151 -14.92 2.41 -17.50
C ASN A 151 -16.38 2.84 -17.70
N THR A 152 -17.33 2.08 -17.12
CA THR A 152 -18.79 2.33 -17.23
C THR A 152 -19.29 3.40 -16.25
N ALA A 153 -20.50 3.94 -16.47
CA ALA A 153 -21.16 4.87 -15.54
C ALA A 153 -21.41 4.26 -14.16
N GLY A 154 -21.74 2.94 -14.10
CA GLY A 154 -21.89 2.21 -12.84
C GLY A 154 -20.58 2.16 -12.07
N ASN A 155 -19.49 1.78 -12.74
CA ASN A 155 -18.15 1.77 -12.14
C ASN A 155 -17.67 3.19 -11.76
N PHE A 156 -18.07 4.22 -12.50
CA PHE A 156 -17.82 5.61 -12.12
C PHE A 156 -18.46 5.94 -10.77
N ALA A 157 -19.73 5.60 -10.58
CA ALA A 157 -20.43 5.82 -9.32
C ALA A 157 -19.79 5.05 -8.16
N LEU A 158 -19.38 3.79 -8.35
CA LEU A 158 -18.70 3.00 -7.32
C LEU A 158 -17.34 3.59 -6.94
N ASN A 159 -16.56 4.06 -7.91
CA ASN A 159 -15.29 4.74 -7.66
C ASN A 159 -15.51 6.05 -6.88
N LEU A 160 -16.54 6.83 -7.22
CA LEU A 160 -16.86 8.07 -6.52
C LEU A 160 -16.99 7.88 -5.01
N PHE A 161 -17.51 6.74 -4.58
CA PHE A 161 -17.69 6.40 -3.17
C PHE A 161 -16.55 5.53 -2.58
N MET A 162 -15.49 5.25 -3.34
CA MET A 162 -14.39 4.35 -2.96
C MET A 162 -14.84 2.92 -2.60
N VAL A 163 -15.92 2.42 -3.22
CA VAL A 163 -16.48 1.09 -2.98
C VAL A 163 -16.43 0.17 -4.22
N HIS A 164 -15.65 0.55 -5.22
CA HIS A 164 -15.57 -0.13 -6.52
C HIS A 164 -15.02 -1.56 -6.44
N GLN A 165 -14.36 -1.95 -5.35
CA GLN A 165 -13.93 -3.32 -5.09
C GLN A 165 -14.81 -4.07 -4.08
N TRP A 166 -15.94 -3.50 -3.65
CA TRP A 166 -16.82 -4.16 -2.68
C TRP A 166 -17.81 -5.13 -3.30
N ILE A 167 -17.78 -5.26 -4.60
CA ILE A 167 -18.62 -6.19 -5.37
C ILE A 167 -17.77 -7.41 -5.71
N PRO A 168 -18.29 -8.65 -5.56
CA PRO A 168 -17.59 -9.85 -6.02
C PRO A 168 -17.23 -9.74 -7.50
N HIS A 169 -16.03 -10.20 -7.86
CA HIS A 169 -15.50 -10.16 -9.24
C HIS A 169 -15.43 -8.75 -9.84
N ALA A 170 -15.24 -7.72 -8.99
CA ALA A 170 -15.06 -6.36 -9.46
C ALA A 170 -13.81 -6.25 -10.34
N GLU A 171 -13.98 -5.65 -11.51
CA GLU A 171 -12.85 -5.42 -12.41
C GLU A 171 -12.13 -4.13 -12.10
N MET A 172 -10.86 -4.05 -12.50
CA MET A 172 -10.06 -2.84 -12.41
C MET A 172 -10.57 -1.80 -13.39
N THR A 173 -10.87 -0.60 -12.90
CA THR A 173 -11.48 0.47 -13.69
C THR A 173 -10.82 1.80 -13.42
N PHE A 174 -10.89 2.72 -14.38
CA PHE A 174 -10.34 4.07 -14.29
C PHE A 174 -8.89 4.09 -13.79
N ASN A 175 -8.65 4.56 -12.58
CA ASN A 175 -7.34 4.48 -11.93
C ASN A 175 -7.19 3.10 -11.27
N GLY A 176 -6.97 2.07 -12.09
CA GLY A 176 -6.95 0.67 -11.64
C GLY A 176 -6.14 0.45 -10.36
N PRO A 177 -4.90 0.98 -10.21
CA PRO A 177 -4.15 0.87 -8.96
C PRO A 177 -4.92 1.27 -7.70
N SER A 178 -5.95 2.12 -7.81
CA SER A 178 -6.76 2.56 -6.66
C SER A 178 -7.66 1.47 -6.05
N TRP A 179 -7.69 0.27 -6.60
CA TRP A 179 -8.41 -0.87 -6.04
C TRP A 179 -8.10 -1.08 -4.55
N SER A 180 -6.83 -0.95 -4.18
CA SER A 180 -6.37 -1.14 -2.81
C SER A 180 -6.94 -0.11 -1.84
N ILE A 181 -7.23 1.11 -2.29
CA ILE A 181 -7.86 2.16 -1.47
C ILE A 181 -9.30 1.77 -1.14
N SER A 182 -10.02 1.19 -2.09
CA SER A 182 -11.36 0.67 -1.85
C SER A 182 -11.36 -0.43 -0.78
N VAL A 183 -10.41 -1.36 -0.87
CA VAL A 183 -10.20 -2.39 0.16
C VAL A 183 -9.76 -1.77 1.49
N GLU A 184 -8.88 -0.77 1.48
CA GLU A 184 -8.42 -0.07 2.69
C GLU A 184 -9.58 0.60 3.44
N VAL A 185 -10.53 1.21 2.74
CA VAL A 185 -11.73 1.81 3.35
C VAL A 185 -12.60 0.74 4.03
N PHE A 186 -12.74 -0.43 3.43
CA PHE A 186 -13.42 -1.57 4.06
C PHE A 186 -12.69 -2.02 5.32
N LEU A 187 -11.37 -2.18 5.25
CA LEU A 187 -10.55 -2.58 6.41
C LEU A 187 -10.66 -1.58 7.56
N TYR A 188 -10.78 -0.28 7.26
CA TYR A 188 -11.02 0.74 8.26
C TYR A 188 -12.36 0.55 8.98
N ALA A 189 -13.42 0.19 8.25
CA ALA A 189 -14.72 -0.07 8.83
C ALA A 189 -14.70 -1.34 9.71
N VAL A 190 -14.08 -2.43 9.22
CA VAL A 190 -13.93 -3.68 9.98
C VAL A 190 -13.10 -3.45 11.25
N PHE A 191 -11.93 -2.82 11.13
CA PHE A 191 -11.06 -2.51 12.27
C PHE A 191 -11.78 -1.63 13.30
N PHE A 192 -12.49 -0.60 12.83
CA PHE A 192 -13.28 0.26 13.70
C PHE A 192 -14.33 -0.55 14.46
N GLY A 193 -15.13 -1.36 13.76
CA GLY A 193 -16.19 -2.18 14.36
C GLY A 193 -15.64 -3.10 15.45
N LEU A 194 -14.61 -3.89 15.13
CA LEU A 194 -13.97 -4.81 16.07
C LEU A 194 -13.40 -4.07 17.30
N SER A 195 -12.69 -2.95 17.09
CA SER A 195 -12.11 -2.18 18.16
C SER A 195 -13.19 -1.51 19.04
N TYR A 196 -14.25 -1.01 18.42
CA TYR A 196 -15.36 -0.34 19.10
C TYR A 196 -16.16 -1.28 19.99
N VAL A 197 -16.32 -2.54 19.62
CA VAL A 197 -16.95 -3.59 20.46
C VAL A 197 -15.93 -4.35 21.33
N LYS A 198 -14.70 -3.86 21.44
CA LYS A 198 -13.60 -4.42 22.24
C LYS A 198 -13.15 -5.83 21.80
N LEU A 199 -13.36 -6.19 20.55
CA LEU A 199 -12.89 -7.44 19.94
C LEU A 199 -11.52 -7.28 19.26
N ASN A 200 -10.80 -6.20 19.52
CA ASN A 200 -9.44 -5.96 19.08
C ASN A 200 -8.40 -6.76 19.87
N THR A 201 -8.63 -8.07 20.05
CA THR A 201 -7.76 -8.98 20.81
C THR A 201 -6.86 -9.78 19.87
N PRO A 202 -5.70 -10.32 20.36
CA PRO A 202 -4.85 -11.19 19.54
C PRO A 202 -5.60 -12.40 18.95
N ILE A 203 -6.53 -12.98 19.70
CA ILE A 203 -7.34 -14.12 19.24
C ILE A 203 -8.22 -13.70 18.05
N MET A 204 -8.90 -12.54 18.13
CA MET A 204 -9.71 -12.04 17.03
C MET A 204 -8.87 -11.68 15.81
N VAL A 205 -7.66 -11.13 16.02
CA VAL A 205 -6.71 -10.86 14.93
C VAL A 205 -6.36 -12.15 14.19
N VAL A 206 -6.03 -13.23 14.94
CA VAL A 206 -5.77 -14.54 14.34
C VAL A 206 -7.02 -15.08 13.63
N ALA A 207 -8.20 -14.96 14.23
CA ALA A 207 -9.44 -15.38 13.59
C ALA A 207 -9.70 -14.64 12.25
N MET A 208 -9.42 -13.34 12.18
CA MET A 208 -9.55 -12.56 10.93
C MET A 208 -8.52 -12.97 9.87
N ILE A 209 -7.29 -13.33 10.29
CA ILE A 209 -6.27 -13.89 9.39
C ILE A 209 -6.78 -15.21 8.80
N VAL A 210 -7.20 -16.14 9.66
CA VAL A 210 -7.69 -17.46 9.26
C VAL A 210 -8.90 -17.32 8.33
N LEU A 211 -9.86 -16.44 8.67
CA LEU A 211 -11.04 -16.17 7.84
C LEU A 211 -10.64 -15.64 6.45
N GLY A 212 -9.71 -14.69 6.38
CA GLY A 212 -9.25 -14.13 5.11
C GLY A 212 -8.51 -15.16 4.25
N LEU A 213 -7.65 -15.99 4.86
CA LEU A 213 -6.94 -17.07 4.18
C LEU A 213 -7.89 -18.18 3.70
N LEU A 214 -8.89 -18.51 4.52
CA LEU A 214 -9.93 -19.48 4.14
C LEU A 214 -10.75 -18.96 2.96
N PHE A 215 -11.16 -17.71 3.00
CA PHE A 215 -11.88 -17.07 1.90
C PHE A 215 -11.04 -17.09 0.61
N LYS A 216 -9.74 -16.74 0.69
CA LYS A 216 -8.80 -16.83 -0.44
C LYS A 216 -8.71 -18.27 -0.98
N TYR A 217 -8.66 -19.27 -0.11
CA TYR A 217 -8.59 -20.67 -0.50
C TYR A 217 -9.87 -21.16 -1.19
N LEU A 218 -11.04 -20.75 -0.72
CA LEU A 218 -12.33 -21.14 -1.28
C LEU A 218 -12.63 -20.48 -2.64
N GLU A 219 -12.11 -19.27 -2.88
CA GLU A 219 -12.25 -18.53 -4.14
C GLU A 219 -11.09 -18.79 -5.13
N ALA A 220 -10.45 -19.94 -5.08
CA ALA A 220 -9.15 -20.32 -5.64
C ALA A 220 -8.78 -19.73 -7.03
N ASP A 221 -9.72 -19.53 -7.94
CA ASP A 221 -9.44 -19.02 -9.28
C ASP A 221 -9.71 -17.51 -9.44
N GLN A 222 -10.38 -16.87 -8.50
CA GLN A 222 -10.80 -15.46 -8.58
C GLN A 222 -10.76 -14.79 -7.22
N ALA A 223 -9.66 -15.00 -6.48
CA ALA A 223 -9.51 -14.43 -5.15
C ALA A 223 -9.78 -12.92 -5.19
N SER A 224 -10.87 -12.50 -4.56
CA SER A 224 -11.24 -11.10 -4.48
C SER A 224 -10.13 -10.31 -3.81
N ASP A 225 -9.99 -9.05 -4.14
CA ASP A 225 -8.98 -8.18 -3.54
C ASP A 225 -9.12 -8.09 -2.01
N PHE A 226 -10.31 -8.39 -1.45
CA PHE A 226 -10.51 -8.56 -0.01
C PHE A 226 -9.76 -9.76 0.57
N ALA A 227 -9.72 -10.88 -0.15
CA ALA A 227 -8.99 -12.06 0.25
C ALA A 227 -7.48 -11.82 0.39
N ARG A 228 -6.96 -10.79 -0.28
CA ARG A 228 -5.58 -10.32 -0.16
C ARG A 228 -5.42 -9.30 0.96
N GLY A 229 -6.33 -8.34 1.07
CA GLY A 229 -6.27 -7.22 2.00
C GLY A 229 -6.51 -7.62 3.46
N VAL A 230 -7.52 -8.45 3.73
CA VAL A 230 -7.89 -8.83 5.10
C VAL A 230 -6.74 -9.52 5.84
N PRO A 231 -6.19 -10.66 5.36
CA PRO A 231 -5.12 -11.32 6.09
C PRO A 231 -3.88 -10.41 6.22
N SER A 232 -3.50 -9.69 5.16
CA SER A 232 -2.33 -8.81 5.19
C SER A 232 -2.45 -7.71 6.26
N PHE A 233 -3.60 -7.05 6.36
CA PHE A 233 -3.85 -6.03 7.39
C PHE A 233 -3.77 -6.62 8.80
N PHE A 234 -4.42 -7.75 9.02
CA PHE A 234 -4.43 -8.38 10.36
C PHE A 234 -3.10 -9.03 10.71
N PHE A 235 -2.27 -9.46 9.75
CA PHE A 235 -0.87 -9.81 10.02
C PHE A 235 -0.06 -8.62 10.55
N GLY A 236 -0.32 -7.41 10.06
CA GLY A 236 0.23 -6.18 10.65
C GLY A 236 -0.22 -5.98 12.11
N GLY A 237 -1.49 -6.22 12.40
CA GLY A 237 -2.03 -6.21 13.77
C GLY A 237 -1.41 -7.29 14.66
N LEU A 238 -1.18 -8.49 14.11
CA LEU A 238 -0.48 -9.57 14.83
C LEU A 238 0.96 -9.20 15.17
N ALA A 239 1.68 -8.58 14.21
CA ALA A 239 3.03 -8.07 14.44
C ALA A 239 3.04 -7.02 15.58
N PHE A 240 2.04 -6.13 15.65
CA PHE A 240 1.89 -5.19 16.77
C PHE A 240 1.76 -5.92 18.12
N TYR A 241 0.88 -6.91 18.22
CA TYR A 241 0.70 -7.66 19.46
C TYR A 241 1.95 -8.49 19.82
N ALA A 242 2.64 -9.05 18.83
CA ALA A 242 3.90 -9.75 19.06
C ALA A 242 4.98 -8.80 19.62
N VAL A 243 5.08 -7.56 19.09
CA VAL A 243 5.97 -6.52 19.65
C VAL A 243 5.61 -6.21 21.10
N GLN A 244 4.33 -6.02 21.41
CA GLN A 244 3.88 -5.71 22.76
C GLN A 244 4.16 -6.88 23.72
N GLY A 245 3.87 -8.11 23.32
CA GLY A 245 4.15 -9.31 24.11
C GLY A 245 5.63 -9.48 24.40
N LEU A 246 6.49 -9.38 23.39
CA LEU A 246 7.94 -9.48 23.53
C LEU A 246 8.54 -8.37 24.41
N ARG A 247 8.04 -7.13 24.27
CA ARG A 247 8.46 -6.00 25.12
C ARG A 247 7.98 -6.14 26.57
N GLY A 248 6.88 -6.84 26.81
CA GLY A 248 6.31 -7.12 28.15
C GLY A 248 6.98 -8.27 28.88
N LEU A 249 7.89 -9.03 28.25
CA LEU A 249 8.58 -10.13 28.91
C LEU A 249 9.47 -9.63 30.04
N LYS A 250 9.35 -10.27 31.22
CA LYS A 250 10.17 -9.96 32.40
C LYS A 250 11.66 -10.21 32.18
N ASN A 251 12.01 -11.19 31.34
CA ASN A 251 13.39 -11.50 31.02
C ASN A 251 13.83 -10.85 29.69
N PRO A 252 14.66 -9.81 29.72
CA PRO A 252 15.11 -9.10 28.54
C PRO A 252 15.99 -9.95 27.59
N LYS A 253 16.49 -11.12 28.04
CA LYS A 253 17.30 -12.01 27.21
C LYS A 253 16.53 -12.49 25.98
N TRP A 254 15.25 -12.86 26.15
CA TRP A 254 14.42 -13.31 25.03
C TRP A 254 14.22 -12.24 23.98
N LEU A 255 13.96 -11.01 24.40
CA LEU A 255 13.84 -9.89 23.47
C LEU A 255 15.13 -9.68 22.67
N LYS A 256 16.30 -9.77 23.36
CA LYS A 256 17.60 -9.64 22.70
C LYS A 256 17.87 -10.79 21.73
N ILE A 257 17.50 -12.03 22.09
CA ILE A 257 17.65 -13.21 21.22
C ILE A 257 16.80 -12.99 19.95
N VAL A 258 15.50 -12.71 20.09
CA VAL A 258 14.60 -12.51 18.94
C VAL A 258 15.09 -11.39 18.06
N ASP A 259 15.45 -10.24 18.63
CA ASP A 259 15.95 -9.10 17.85
C ASP A 259 17.25 -9.42 17.11
N THR A 260 18.21 -10.10 17.79
CA THR A 260 19.47 -10.49 17.15
C THR A 260 19.24 -11.52 16.05
N THR A 261 18.36 -12.48 16.27
CA THR A 261 17.99 -13.50 15.27
C THR A 261 17.38 -12.84 14.04
N LEU A 262 16.39 -11.96 14.23
CA LEU A 262 15.74 -11.23 13.12
C LEU A 262 16.73 -10.33 12.36
N LYS A 263 17.70 -9.74 13.05
CA LYS A 263 18.74 -8.90 12.42
C LYS A 263 19.54 -9.64 11.35
N TRP A 264 19.82 -10.92 11.57
CA TRP A 264 20.61 -11.73 10.63
C TRP A 264 19.76 -12.56 9.67
N ILE A 265 18.64 -13.10 10.15
CA ILE A 265 17.77 -13.95 9.33
C ILE A 265 17.01 -13.13 8.28
N LEU A 266 16.49 -11.95 8.61
CA LEU A 266 15.68 -11.19 7.66
C LEU A 266 16.43 -10.78 6.38
N PRO A 267 17.65 -10.21 6.42
CA PRO A 267 18.40 -9.94 5.20
C PRO A 267 18.67 -11.19 4.37
N LEU A 268 18.94 -12.32 5.03
CA LEU A 268 19.13 -13.60 4.36
C LEU A 268 17.84 -14.07 3.69
N LEU A 269 16.69 -14.00 4.36
CA LEU A 269 15.39 -14.39 3.78
C LEU A 269 15.02 -13.49 2.61
N TRP A 270 15.26 -12.17 2.70
CA TRP A 270 15.06 -11.25 1.57
C TRP A 270 15.96 -11.60 0.38
N LEU A 271 17.24 -11.89 0.65
CA LEU A 271 18.18 -12.32 -0.39
C LEU A 271 17.75 -13.65 -1.03
N LEU A 272 17.38 -14.64 -0.24
CA LEU A 272 16.91 -15.92 -0.74
C LEU A 272 15.62 -15.79 -1.57
N THR A 273 14.69 -14.94 -1.13
CA THR A 273 13.49 -14.63 -1.90
C THR A 273 13.85 -13.99 -3.24
N TYR A 274 14.76 -13.01 -3.24
CA TYR A 274 15.25 -12.37 -4.47
C TYR A 274 15.93 -13.38 -5.40
N VAL A 275 16.87 -14.19 -4.90
CA VAL A 275 17.57 -15.23 -5.70
C VAL A 275 16.58 -16.24 -6.26
N ARG A 276 15.60 -16.67 -5.49
CA ARG A 276 14.58 -17.61 -5.94
C ARG A 276 13.69 -17.04 -7.06
N THR A 277 13.46 -15.75 -7.06
CA THR A 277 12.71 -15.07 -8.13
C THR A 277 13.55 -14.80 -9.39
N GLN A 278 14.80 -15.24 -9.42
CA GLN A 278 15.74 -15.12 -10.55
C GLN A 278 16.10 -16.52 -11.10
N PRO A 279 15.21 -17.19 -11.86
CA PRO A 279 15.41 -18.58 -12.31
C PRO A 279 16.73 -18.78 -13.06
N GLN A 280 17.19 -17.78 -13.83
CA GLN A 280 18.43 -17.81 -14.59
C GLN A 280 19.68 -18.03 -13.73
N TRP A 281 19.63 -17.76 -12.42
CA TRP A 281 20.79 -17.91 -11.53
C TRP A 281 20.93 -19.31 -10.93
N TRP A 282 19.82 -20.07 -10.78
CA TRP A 282 19.84 -21.37 -10.14
C TRP A 282 19.38 -22.55 -11.04
N MET A 283 18.62 -22.30 -12.11
CA MET A 283 18.23 -23.35 -13.05
C MET A 283 19.41 -24.07 -13.71
N PRO A 284 20.53 -23.41 -14.09
CA PRO A 284 21.70 -24.11 -14.59
C PRO A 284 22.32 -25.07 -13.60
N ILE A 285 22.20 -24.78 -12.28
CA ILE A 285 22.76 -25.62 -11.20
C ILE A 285 21.90 -26.86 -10.98
N THR A 286 20.60 -26.75 -11.12
CA THR A 286 19.64 -27.83 -10.86
C THR A 286 19.31 -28.68 -12.10
N GLY A 287 19.80 -28.29 -13.30
CA GLY A 287 19.43 -28.95 -14.55
C GLY A 287 17.97 -28.73 -14.98
N ALA A 288 17.20 -27.90 -14.26
CA ALA A 288 15.81 -27.59 -14.55
C ALA A 288 15.74 -26.44 -15.56
N GLY A 289 15.57 -26.73 -16.81
CA GLY A 289 15.40 -25.78 -17.91
C GLY A 289 16.58 -25.74 -18.91
N ARG A 290 16.28 -25.55 -20.16
CA ARG A 290 17.30 -25.36 -21.22
C ARG A 290 17.56 -23.86 -21.42
N PRO A 291 18.84 -23.42 -21.61
CA PRO A 291 19.15 -22.07 -22.01
C PRO A 291 18.42 -21.71 -23.30
N GLY A 292 17.70 -20.61 -23.33
CA GLY A 292 16.97 -20.13 -24.52
C GLY A 292 15.47 -20.44 -24.55
N GLN A 293 14.91 -21.21 -23.63
CA GLN A 293 13.48 -21.18 -23.42
C GLN A 293 13.12 -19.87 -22.65
N THR A 294 12.47 -18.93 -23.35
CA THR A 294 11.61 -17.95 -22.67
C THR A 294 10.64 -18.79 -21.85
N LEU A 295 10.86 -18.82 -20.52
CA LEU A 295 9.94 -19.51 -19.65
C LEU A 295 8.55 -18.92 -19.94
N PRO A 296 7.56 -19.76 -20.34
CA PRO A 296 6.21 -19.28 -20.32
C PRO A 296 6.01 -18.70 -18.93
N TYR A 297 5.42 -17.53 -18.88
CA TYR A 297 4.91 -16.92 -17.63
C TYR A 297 4.48 -18.08 -16.73
N VAL A 298 5.29 -18.37 -15.69
CA VAL A 298 4.99 -19.48 -14.80
C VAL A 298 3.69 -19.08 -14.17
N GLN A 299 2.64 -19.63 -14.73
CA GLN A 299 1.31 -19.58 -14.12
C GLN A 299 1.55 -20.11 -12.71
N MET A 300 1.61 -19.18 -11.73
CA MET A 300 1.77 -19.57 -10.34
C MET A 300 0.58 -20.47 -10.04
N SER A 301 0.82 -21.77 -10.06
CA SER A 301 -0.13 -22.74 -9.59
C SER A 301 -0.52 -22.31 -8.17
N HIS A 302 -1.79 -22.26 -7.90
CA HIS A 302 -2.42 -21.85 -6.64
C HIS A 302 -2.00 -22.80 -5.50
N GLY A 303 -0.76 -22.72 -5.08
CA GLY A 303 -0.19 -23.49 -3.98
C GLY A 303 0.53 -22.56 -3.01
N TRP A 304 0.75 -23.01 -1.80
CA TRP A 304 1.60 -22.38 -0.78
C TRP A 304 3.03 -22.28 -1.31
N ASP A 305 3.20 -21.39 -2.27
CA ASP A 305 4.46 -21.16 -2.95
C ASP A 305 5.24 -19.98 -2.31
N THR A 306 6.29 -19.61 -2.97
CA THR A 306 7.19 -18.52 -2.57
C THR A 306 6.45 -17.21 -2.29
N THR A 307 5.34 -16.98 -2.98
CA THR A 307 4.58 -15.72 -2.91
C THR A 307 3.86 -15.59 -1.58
N GLU A 308 3.26 -16.67 -1.12
CA GLU A 308 2.54 -16.67 0.17
C GLU A 308 3.51 -16.59 1.35
N GLY A 309 4.64 -17.31 1.28
CA GLY A 309 5.73 -17.16 2.24
C GLY A 309 6.27 -15.74 2.29
N PHE A 310 6.36 -15.06 1.16
CA PHE A 310 6.74 -13.66 1.08
C PHE A 310 5.68 -12.75 1.74
N VAL A 311 4.43 -12.84 1.30
CA VAL A 311 3.34 -11.94 1.73
C VAL A 311 2.98 -12.16 3.21
N TYR A 312 2.76 -13.42 3.62
CA TYR A 312 2.24 -13.73 4.95
C TYR A 312 3.33 -14.13 5.96
N GLY A 313 4.56 -14.29 5.51
CA GLY A 313 5.71 -14.60 6.35
C GLY A 313 6.69 -13.42 6.42
N LEU A 314 7.40 -13.15 5.33
CA LEU A 314 8.53 -12.21 5.32
C LEU A 314 8.10 -10.75 5.58
N ILE A 315 6.97 -10.31 5.03
CA ILE A 315 6.44 -8.95 5.26
C ILE A 315 6.11 -8.72 6.75
N PRO A 316 5.26 -9.55 7.41
CA PRO A 316 4.97 -9.38 8.83
C PRO A 316 6.19 -9.50 9.74
N LEU A 317 7.13 -10.39 9.43
CA LEU A 317 8.39 -10.51 10.16
C LEU A 317 9.25 -9.26 10.04
N THR A 318 9.26 -8.61 8.86
CA THR A 318 9.96 -7.35 8.66
C THR A 318 9.34 -6.24 9.51
N ILE A 319 8.00 -6.14 9.53
CA ILE A 319 7.28 -5.16 10.36
C ILE A 319 7.51 -5.44 11.85
N LEU A 320 7.49 -6.71 12.28
CA LEU A 320 7.82 -7.11 13.64
C LEU A 320 9.23 -6.65 14.03
N ALA A 321 10.23 -6.93 13.19
CA ALA A 321 11.62 -6.54 13.46
C ALA A 321 11.78 -5.02 13.57
N LEU A 322 11.16 -4.26 12.67
CA LEU A 322 11.16 -2.80 12.75
C LEU A 322 10.45 -2.34 14.02
N GLY A 323 9.28 -2.91 14.34
CA GLY A 323 8.54 -2.61 15.56
C GLY A 323 9.32 -2.87 16.84
N LEU A 324 10.12 -3.96 16.92
CA LEU A 324 10.99 -4.22 18.05
C LEU A 324 12.12 -3.21 18.20
N ARG A 325 12.58 -2.65 17.08
CA ARG A 325 13.69 -1.69 17.02
C ARG A 325 13.27 -0.25 17.25
N GLN A 326 12.02 0.07 17.15
CA GLN A 326 11.53 1.43 17.42
C GLN A 326 12.15 1.97 18.70
N ASP A 327 12.89 3.09 18.60
CA ASP A 327 13.60 3.79 19.68
C ASP A 327 14.85 3.08 20.30
N ARG A 328 15.23 1.87 19.85
CA ARG A 328 16.32 1.09 20.48
C ARG A 328 17.60 0.99 19.63
N TRP A 329 17.51 1.07 18.31
CA TRP A 329 18.65 0.87 17.42
C TRP A 329 19.09 2.18 16.78
N ARG A 330 20.12 2.76 17.39
CA ARG A 330 20.80 3.93 16.82
C ARG A 330 22.21 3.53 16.41
N THR A 331 22.37 3.03 15.19
CA THR A 331 23.67 2.95 14.57
C THR A 331 23.98 4.27 13.86
N PRO A 332 25.26 4.62 13.61
CA PRO A 332 25.60 5.82 12.83
C PRO A 332 24.95 5.86 11.44
N LEU A 333 24.63 4.69 10.85
CA LEU A 333 23.94 4.56 9.56
C LEU A 333 22.42 4.76 9.66
N LEU A 334 21.83 4.49 10.85
CA LEU A 334 20.39 4.58 11.12
C LEU A 334 20.11 5.57 12.25
N SER A 335 20.86 6.68 12.29
CA SER A 335 20.59 7.76 13.25
C SER A 335 19.21 8.37 12.95
N LYS A 336 18.55 8.91 13.98
CA LYS A 336 17.23 9.54 13.84
C LYS A 336 17.24 10.66 12.77
N GLU A 337 18.34 11.40 12.70
CA GLU A 337 18.54 12.49 11.74
C GLU A 337 18.60 11.97 10.30
N ARG A 338 19.30 10.85 10.05
CA ARG A 338 19.37 10.22 8.71
C ARG A 338 18.05 9.60 8.31
N LEU A 339 17.38 8.89 9.22
CA LEU A 339 16.05 8.35 8.95
C LEU A 339 15.06 9.47 8.64
N HIS A 340 15.11 10.57 9.40
CA HIS A 340 14.30 11.76 9.13
C HIS A 340 14.60 12.36 7.76
N SER A 341 15.87 12.50 7.37
CA SER A 341 16.26 13.07 6.07
C SER A 341 15.79 12.26 4.87
N VAL A 342 15.54 10.95 5.03
CA VAL A 342 15.06 10.05 3.96
C VAL A 342 13.54 9.79 4.06
N SER A 343 12.92 9.99 5.22
CA SER A 343 11.50 9.64 5.46
C SER A 343 10.50 10.39 4.58
N TRP A 344 10.93 11.47 3.89
CA TRP A 344 10.09 12.20 2.94
C TRP A 344 9.57 11.31 1.79
N ILE A 345 10.27 10.22 1.42
CA ILE A 345 9.77 9.27 0.43
C ILE A 345 8.47 8.59 0.90
N GLY A 346 8.34 8.37 2.21
CA GLY A 346 7.10 7.88 2.81
C GLY A 346 5.99 8.93 2.81
N ASP A 347 6.32 10.20 2.95
CA ASP A 347 5.33 11.28 2.91
C ASP A 347 4.65 11.35 1.54
N ILE A 348 5.43 11.24 0.45
CA ILE A 348 4.91 11.30 -0.92
C ILE A 348 4.35 9.98 -1.45
N SER A 349 4.44 8.88 -0.67
CA SER A 349 4.08 7.52 -1.14
C SER A 349 2.67 7.42 -1.68
N TYR A 350 1.70 8.10 -1.07
CA TYR A 350 0.31 8.11 -1.50
C TYR A 350 0.11 8.90 -2.80
N SER A 351 0.74 10.08 -2.91
CA SER A 351 0.74 10.86 -4.15
C SER A 351 1.42 10.10 -5.30
N LEU A 352 2.56 9.45 -5.05
CA LEU A 352 3.27 8.66 -6.05
C LEU A 352 2.42 7.48 -6.53
N TYR A 353 1.78 6.78 -5.58
CA TYR A 353 0.90 5.65 -5.87
C TYR A 353 -0.32 6.02 -6.72
N LEU A 354 -0.93 7.17 -6.51
CA LEU A 354 -2.12 7.58 -7.26
C LEU A 354 -1.82 8.29 -8.58
N LEU A 355 -0.66 8.93 -8.70
CA LEU A 355 -0.32 9.77 -9.87
C LEU A 355 0.43 9.01 -10.96
N HIS A 356 1.04 7.84 -10.67
CA HIS A 356 1.84 7.14 -11.67
C HIS A 356 1.01 6.67 -12.87
N PHE A 357 -0.21 6.17 -12.66
CA PHE A 357 -1.06 5.67 -13.74
C PHE A 357 -1.62 6.79 -14.63
N PRO A 358 -2.23 7.89 -14.11
CA PRO A 358 -2.57 9.03 -14.97
C PRO A 358 -1.37 9.59 -15.74
N LEU A 359 -0.17 9.58 -15.16
CA LEU A 359 1.05 9.98 -15.87
C LEU A 359 1.37 9.01 -17.01
N GLN A 360 1.18 7.69 -16.80
CA GLN A 360 1.35 6.70 -17.89
C GLN A 360 0.37 6.94 -19.03
N ILE A 361 -0.91 7.18 -18.75
CA ILE A 361 -1.90 7.45 -19.79
C ILE A 361 -1.52 8.71 -20.57
N ALA A 362 -1.10 9.78 -19.87
CA ALA A 362 -0.69 11.02 -20.50
C ALA A 362 0.48 10.83 -21.48
N VAL A 363 1.47 10.02 -21.10
CA VAL A 363 2.57 9.63 -21.99
C VAL A 363 2.04 8.84 -23.20
N MET A 364 1.15 7.88 -22.96
CA MET A 364 0.65 7.01 -24.03
C MET A 364 -0.30 7.72 -25.01
N ILE A 365 -0.95 8.82 -24.63
CA ILE A 365 -1.68 9.69 -25.59
C ILE A 365 -0.75 10.14 -26.72
N TRP A 366 0.53 10.39 -26.43
CA TRP A 366 1.51 10.82 -27.42
C TRP A 366 2.14 9.67 -28.19
N LEU A 367 2.34 8.51 -27.54
CA LEU A 367 3.13 7.42 -28.09
C LEU A 367 2.29 6.29 -28.71
N ALA A 368 1.00 6.17 -28.37
CA ALA A 368 0.21 5.01 -28.81
C ALA A 368 0.01 4.91 -30.31
N HIS A 369 0.10 6.03 -31.05
CA HIS A 369 0.02 6.03 -32.51
C HIS A 369 1.34 5.67 -33.22
N TRP A 370 2.44 5.60 -32.48
CA TRP A 370 3.72 5.19 -33.06
C TRP A 370 3.74 3.68 -33.36
N PRO A 371 4.46 3.22 -34.39
CA PRO A 371 4.72 1.79 -34.59
C PRO A 371 5.29 1.15 -33.33
N TYR A 372 4.88 -0.10 -33.08
CA TYR A 372 5.26 -0.80 -31.85
C TYR A 372 6.78 -0.82 -31.61
N GLU A 373 7.57 -1.10 -32.65
CA GLU A 373 9.04 -1.14 -32.60
C GLU A 373 9.65 0.20 -32.11
N GLN A 374 9.09 1.32 -32.59
CA GLN A 374 9.56 2.65 -32.19
C GLN A 374 9.18 2.95 -30.72
N ARG A 375 7.96 2.55 -30.31
CA ARG A 375 7.54 2.69 -28.90
C ARG A 375 8.45 1.89 -27.97
N VAL A 376 8.74 0.64 -28.31
CA VAL A 376 9.62 -0.23 -27.54
C VAL A 376 11.02 0.36 -27.42
N ALA A 377 11.57 0.91 -28.51
CA ALA A 377 12.88 1.55 -28.49
C ALA A 377 12.96 2.72 -27.49
N VAL A 378 11.90 3.51 -27.37
CA VAL A 378 11.83 4.65 -26.42
C VAL A 378 11.50 4.16 -25.01
N LEU A 379 10.40 3.42 -24.85
CA LEU A 379 9.85 3.02 -23.56
C LEU A 379 10.70 1.93 -22.86
N GLY A 380 11.43 1.12 -23.63
CA GLY A 380 12.41 0.16 -23.14
C GLY A 380 13.76 0.79 -22.75
N SER A 381 13.96 2.07 -23.08
CA SER A 381 15.20 2.77 -22.76
C SER A 381 15.38 2.99 -21.25
N PRO A 382 16.56 2.67 -20.68
CA PRO A 382 16.90 3.03 -19.30
C PRO A 382 16.77 4.52 -19.00
N TRP A 383 17.06 5.39 -19.97
CA TRP A 383 16.96 6.84 -19.81
C TRP A 383 15.52 7.31 -19.71
N PHE A 384 14.61 6.74 -20.51
CA PHE A 384 13.19 7.04 -20.40
C PHE A 384 12.64 6.57 -19.05
N PHE A 385 13.01 5.37 -18.60
CA PHE A 385 12.63 4.85 -17.29
C PHE A 385 13.06 5.80 -16.15
N LEU A 386 14.32 6.20 -16.14
CA LEU A 386 14.84 7.13 -15.11
C LEU A 386 14.15 8.50 -15.19
N GLY A 387 13.89 9.00 -16.40
CA GLY A 387 13.13 10.21 -16.63
C GLY A 387 11.70 10.12 -16.09
N PHE A 388 11.00 9.03 -16.40
CA PHE A 388 9.65 8.75 -15.89
C PHE A 388 9.61 8.69 -14.36
N MET A 389 10.53 7.93 -13.74
CA MET A 389 10.62 7.82 -12.28
C MET A 389 10.92 9.17 -11.63
N THR A 390 11.76 9.99 -12.24
CA THR A 390 12.08 11.34 -11.78
C THR A 390 10.84 12.24 -11.87
N VAL A 391 10.16 12.29 -13.01
CA VAL A 391 8.95 13.10 -13.21
C VAL A 391 7.85 12.66 -12.24
N ALA A 392 7.63 11.36 -12.08
CA ALA A 392 6.66 10.81 -11.13
C ALA A 392 6.97 11.25 -9.69
N THR A 393 8.25 11.22 -9.29
CA THR A 393 8.70 11.65 -7.96
C THR A 393 8.49 13.15 -7.75
N VAL A 394 8.87 13.98 -8.71
CA VAL A 394 8.69 15.44 -8.65
C VAL A 394 7.21 15.81 -8.58
N LEU A 395 6.39 15.19 -9.43
CA LEU A 395 4.94 15.38 -9.44
C LEU A 395 4.30 14.94 -8.11
N ALA A 396 4.72 13.80 -7.56
CA ALA A 396 4.25 13.32 -6.26
C ALA A 396 4.63 14.28 -5.13
N ARG A 397 5.86 14.81 -5.14
CA ARG A 397 6.33 15.80 -4.15
C ARG A 397 5.56 17.11 -4.25
N TRP A 398 5.33 17.59 -5.46
CA TRP A 398 4.52 18.78 -5.72
C TRP A 398 3.07 18.57 -5.25
N SER A 399 2.46 17.47 -5.65
CA SER A 399 1.09 17.11 -5.24
C SER A 399 0.95 17.00 -3.73
N TYR A 400 1.86 16.30 -3.05
CA TYR A 400 1.87 16.19 -1.61
C TYR A 400 1.89 17.57 -0.92
N THR A 401 2.79 18.44 -1.38
CA THR A 401 3.03 19.74 -0.73
C THR A 401 1.91 20.75 -0.99
N TYR A 402 1.46 20.85 -2.25
CA TYR A 402 0.58 21.94 -2.66
C TYR A 402 -0.88 21.53 -2.84
N PHE A 403 -1.18 20.24 -2.91
CA PHE A 403 -2.55 19.76 -3.06
C PHE A 403 -2.98 18.83 -1.91
N GLU A 404 -2.32 17.68 -1.73
CA GLU A 404 -2.75 16.64 -0.78
C GLU A 404 -2.87 17.18 0.65
N MET A 405 -1.80 17.77 1.18
CA MET A 405 -1.77 18.28 2.56
C MET A 405 -2.71 19.46 2.80
N PRO A 406 -2.77 20.50 1.94
CA PRO A 406 -3.74 21.57 2.08
C PRO A 406 -5.18 21.10 1.98
N ALA A 407 -5.52 20.29 0.97
CA ALA A 407 -6.87 19.77 0.76
C ALA A 407 -7.35 18.90 1.93
N ARG A 408 -6.47 18.03 2.44
CA ARG A 408 -6.70 17.23 3.65
C ARG A 408 -7.05 18.12 4.85
N LYS A 409 -6.24 19.14 5.13
CA LYS A 409 -6.44 20.07 6.25
C LYS A 409 -7.79 20.81 6.11
N THR A 410 -8.07 21.32 4.92
CA THR A 410 -9.31 22.06 4.63
C THR A 410 -10.54 21.16 4.81
N LEU A 411 -10.54 19.96 4.20
CA LEU A 411 -11.65 19.02 4.30
C LEU A 411 -11.88 18.56 5.75
N LYS A 412 -10.81 18.25 6.48
CA LYS A 412 -10.90 17.89 7.91
C LYS A 412 -11.54 19.01 8.72
N THR A 413 -11.06 20.25 8.57
CA THR A 413 -11.60 21.41 9.29
C THR A 413 -13.07 21.64 8.95
N PHE A 414 -13.43 21.56 7.67
CA PHE A 414 -14.81 21.72 7.20
C PHE A 414 -15.76 20.67 7.81
N LEU A 415 -15.39 19.39 7.74
CA LEU A 415 -16.21 18.30 8.27
C LEU A 415 -16.32 18.38 9.79
N THR A 416 -15.24 18.71 10.49
CA THR A 416 -15.25 18.86 11.94
C THR A 416 -16.19 19.99 12.36
N LYS A 417 -16.12 21.18 11.74
CA LYS A 417 -17.01 22.31 12.03
C LYS A 417 -18.48 21.96 11.80
N ARG A 418 -18.84 21.38 10.65
CA ARG A 418 -20.25 21.03 10.34
C ARG A 418 -20.84 20.01 11.32
N LEU A 419 -20.05 19.04 11.76
CA LEU A 419 -20.53 17.98 12.65
C LEU A 419 -20.55 18.38 14.12
N THR A 420 -19.87 19.47 14.51
CA THR A 420 -19.97 20.06 15.85
C THR A 420 -21.11 21.08 15.98
N LEU A 421 -21.53 21.71 14.85
CA LEU A 421 -22.61 22.70 14.82
C LEU A 421 -24.02 22.10 14.84
N HIS A 422 -24.18 20.79 14.70
CA HIS A 422 -25.45 20.08 14.88
C HIS A 422 -25.31 19.06 16.05
N PRO A 423 -25.33 19.51 17.32
CA PRO A 423 -25.59 18.60 18.42
C PRO A 423 -27.07 18.24 18.36
N LYS A 424 -27.35 16.99 18.05
CA LYS A 424 -28.63 16.34 17.93
C LYS A 424 -29.79 16.95 18.66
N ALA A 425 -30.86 17.24 17.94
CA ALA A 425 -32.20 16.83 18.31
C ALA A 425 -32.29 15.29 18.15
N ALA A 426 -32.26 14.53 19.19
CA ALA A 426 -32.91 13.25 19.51
C ALA A 426 -32.27 12.67 20.77
#